data_ae600aa638b1efe72bdafc77c15746ef
#
_entry.id   ae600aa638b1efe72bdafc77c15746ef
#
_cell.length_a   1.000
_cell.length_b   1.000
_cell.length_c   1.000
_cell.angle_alpha   90.00
_cell.angle_beta   90.00
_cell.angle_gamma   90.00
#
_symmetry.space_group_name_H-M   'P 1'
#
loop_
_entity.id
_entity.type
_entity.pdbx_description
1 polymer ?
#
loop_
_entity_poly.entity_id
_entity_poly.type
_entity_poly.pdbx_seq_one_letter_code
_entity_poly.pdbx_strand_id
1 'polypeptide(L)'
;MGMALYVGADHVVWAASAGIFADENAKARGDFFQKLSLWSWFAASVASVLTQTSDLTKALDEMSALKEDVEEDDDGKKSKNDDSKKAAKKDRLEKQRAAAANARAHMRAVVTSGAQALLALALLDKTPLSKRHVGALGVAVSLANCAALAPARKSKTE
;
A
#
# COMPACT_ATOMS: atom_id res chain seq x y z
N MET A 1 -0.47 15.99 -0.15
CA MET A 1 -1.35 16.96 -0.86
C MET A 1 -2.37 16.30 -1.79
N GLY A 2 -2.06 15.26 -2.56
CA GLY A 2 -2.99 14.60 -3.49
C GLY A 2 -4.30 14.09 -2.88
N MET A 3 -4.23 13.54 -1.66
CA MET A 3 -5.41 13.03 -0.95
C MET A 3 -6.39 14.14 -0.55
N ALA A 4 -5.89 15.32 -0.16
CA ALA A 4 -6.75 16.46 0.18
C ALA A 4 -7.47 17.01 -1.05
N LEU A 5 -6.82 17.05 -2.21
CA LEU A 5 -7.44 17.43 -3.49
C LEU A 5 -8.51 16.43 -3.92
N TYR A 6 -8.21 15.12 -3.78
CA TYR A 6 -9.17 14.05 -4.05
C TYR A 6 -10.43 14.20 -3.21
N VAL A 7 -10.28 14.27 -1.88
CA VAL A 7 -11.41 14.39 -0.95
C VAL A 7 -12.19 15.69 -1.19
N GLY A 8 -11.51 16.83 -1.40
CA GLY A 8 -12.15 18.10 -1.69
C GLY A 8 -12.97 18.06 -2.99
N ALA A 9 -12.41 17.51 -4.07
CA ALA A 9 -13.11 17.39 -5.35
C ALA A 9 -14.31 16.43 -5.24
N ASP A 10 -14.17 15.33 -4.50
CA ASP A 10 -15.25 14.35 -4.26
C ASP A 10 -16.45 14.98 -3.53
N HIS A 11 -16.21 15.85 -2.56
CA HIS A 11 -17.29 16.60 -1.89
C HIS A 11 -18.04 17.53 -2.85
N VAL A 12 -17.37 18.15 -3.81
CA VAL A 12 -18.02 18.98 -4.83
C VAL A 12 -18.86 18.13 -5.76
N VAL A 13 -18.36 16.94 -6.17
CA VAL A 13 -19.12 15.97 -6.98
C VAL A 13 -20.37 15.51 -6.24
N TRP A 14 -20.25 15.19 -4.94
CA TRP A 14 -21.38 14.81 -4.11
C TRP A 14 -22.42 15.94 -4.00
N ALA A 15 -21.98 17.17 -3.74
CA ALA A 15 -22.86 18.33 -3.63
C ALA A 15 -23.61 18.63 -4.95
N ALA A 16 -22.93 18.48 -6.10
CA ALA A 16 -23.54 18.59 -7.41
C ALA A 16 -24.58 17.49 -7.65
N SER A 17 -24.28 16.24 -7.27
CA SER A 17 -25.19 15.10 -7.39
C SER A 17 -26.40 15.21 -6.46
N ALA A 18 -26.22 15.82 -5.30
CA ALA A 18 -27.31 16.09 -4.34
C ALA A 18 -28.21 17.27 -4.74
N GLY A 19 -27.93 17.93 -5.88
CA GLY A 19 -28.73 19.06 -6.36
C GLY A 19 -28.53 20.36 -5.58
N ILE A 20 -27.44 20.47 -4.77
CA ILE A 20 -27.13 21.69 -3.99
C ILE A 20 -26.80 22.84 -4.94
N PHE A 21 -26.23 22.54 -6.11
CA PHE A 21 -25.98 23.51 -7.19
C PHE A 21 -27.13 23.43 -8.20
N ALA A 22 -28.07 24.34 -8.16
CA ALA A 22 -29.28 24.33 -8.98
C ALA A 22 -29.14 25.16 -10.29
N ASP A 23 -27.95 25.24 -10.90
CA ASP A 23 -27.73 26.00 -12.12
C ASP A 23 -27.50 25.10 -13.34
N GLU A 24 -27.69 25.68 -14.55
CA GLU A 24 -27.57 24.98 -15.83
C GLU A 24 -26.18 24.33 -16.04
N ASN A 25 -25.16 24.83 -15.38
CA ASN A 25 -23.78 24.34 -15.47
C ASN A 25 -23.40 23.33 -14.38
N ALA A 26 -24.32 22.96 -13.48
CA ALA A 26 -24.04 22.05 -12.36
C ALA A 26 -23.49 20.70 -12.84
N LYS A 27 -24.06 20.14 -13.90
CA LYS A 27 -23.60 18.86 -14.49
C LYS A 27 -22.18 18.98 -15.05
N ALA A 28 -21.90 20.03 -15.83
CA ALA A 28 -20.57 20.22 -16.43
C ALA A 28 -19.48 20.40 -15.34
N ARG A 29 -19.81 21.12 -14.27
CA ARG A 29 -18.93 21.27 -13.10
C ARG A 29 -18.73 19.94 -12.38
N GLY A 30 -19.79 19.17 -12.16
CA GLY A 30 -19.70 17.82 -11.57
C GLY A 30 -18.76 16.92 -12.36
N ASP A 31 -18.92 16.85 -13.67
CA ASP A 31 -18.09 16.05 -14.58
C ASP A 31 -16.62 16.51 -14.56
N PHE A 32 -16.37 17.81 -14.50
CA PHE A 32 -15.02 18.37 -14.37
C PHE A 32 -14.35 17.97 -13.05
N PHE A 33 -15.04 18.16 -11.93
CA PHE A 33 -14.50 17.83 -10.61
C PHE A 33 -14.33 16.33 -10.42
N GLN A 34 -15.20 15.51 -11.01
CA GLN A 34 -15.05 14.05 -11.03
C GLN A 34 -13.75 13.64 -11.74
N LYS A 35 -13.50 14.19 -12.94
CA LYS A 35 -12.25 13.91 -13.66
C LYS A 35 -11.03 14.39 -12.88
N LEU A 36 -11.09 15.57 -12.30
CA LEU A 36 -10.01 16.12 -11.47
C LEU A 36 -9.73 15.23 -10.25
N SER A 37 -10.77 14.77 -9.56
CA SER A 37 -10.68 13.83 -8.45
C SER A 37 -9.99 12.53 -8.87
N LEU A 38 -10.42 11.91 -9.96
CA LEU A 38 -9.83 10.67 -10.47
C LEU A 38 -8.36 10.83 -10.89
N TRP A 39 -8.00 11.94 -11.54
CA TRP A 39 -6.61 12.23 -11.89
C TRP A 39 -5.74 12.47 -10.65
N SER A 40 -6.27 13.18 -9.66
CA SER A 40 -5.58 13.40 -8.37
C SER A 40 -5.35 12.07 -7.63
N TRP A 41 -6.36 11.20 -7.64
CA TRP A 41 -6.26 9.87 -7.06
C TRP A 41 -5.25 8.99 -7.80
N PHE A 42 -5.27 9.00 -9.13
CA PHE A 42 -4.27 8.31 -9.94
C PHE A 42 -2.85 8.77 -9.62
N ALA A 43 -2.61 10.09 -9.62
CA ALA A 43 -1.30 10.65 -9.32
C ALA A 43 -0.82 10.29 -7.89
N ALA A 44 -1.72 10.34 -6.90
CA ALA A 44 -1.40 9.92 -5.53
C ALA A 44 -1.07 8.42 -5.44
N SER A 45 -1.79 7.58 -6.19
CA SER A 45 -1.54 6.14 -6.24
C SER A 45 -0.20 5.81 -6.89
N VAL A 46 0.17 6.49 -7.98
CA VAL A 46 1.48 6.34 -8.63
C VAL A 46 2.61 6.79 -7.69
N ALA A 47 2.47 7.95 -7.04
CA ALA A 47 3.44 8.42 -6.06
C ALA A 47 3.62 7.41 -4.90
N SER A 48 2.52 6.82 -4.45
CA SER A 48 2.54 5.76 -3.43
C SER A 48 3.28 4.50 -3.91
N VAL A 49 3.06 4.06 -5.15
CA VAL A 49 3.80 2.93 -5.74
C VAL A 49 5.30 3.21 -5.74
N LEU A 50 5.72 4.39 -6.19
CA LEU A 50 7.14 4.76 -6.25
C LEU A 50 7.79 4.76 -4.85
N THR A 51 7.12 5.38 -3.88
CA THR A 51 7.61 5.44 -2.49
C THR A 51 7.70 4.03 -1.88
N GLN A 52 6.65 3.24 -1.99
CA GLN A 52 6.60 1.89 -1.43
C GLN A 52 7.59 0.94 -2.11
N THR A 53 7.87 1.12 -3.40
CA THR A 53 8.89 0.34 -4.11
C THR A 53 10.29 0.69 -3.61
N SER A 54 10.59 1.98 -3.37
CA SER A 54 11.84 2.41 -2.77
C SER A 54 12.04 1.84 -1.36
N ASP A 55 10.99 1.83 -0.54
CA ASP A 55 11.05 1.28 0.81
C ASP A 55 11.14 -0.25 0.82
N LEU A 56 10.50 -0.91 -0.16
CA LEU A 56 10.64 -2.35 -0.36
C LEU A 56 12.07 -2.75 -0.72
N THR A 57 12.73 -2.01 -1.62
CA THR A 57 14.14 -2.29 -1.96
C THR A 57 15.03 -2.16 -0.74
N LYS A 58 14.89 -1.11 0.06
CA LYS A 58 15.65 -0.96 1.32
C LYS A 58 15.42 -2.12 2.28
N ALA A 59 14.16 -2.54 2.47
CA ALA A 59 13.82 -3.66 3.34
C ALA A 59 14.39 -5.00 2.84
N LEU A 60 14.49 -5.19 1.52
CA LEU A 60 15.12 -6.37 0.93
C LEU A 60 16.65 -6.33 1.09
N ASP A 61 17.28 -5.17 0.95
CA ASP A 61 18.72 -4.98 1.17
C ASP A 61 19.08 -5.26 2.64
N GLU A 62 18.28 -4.77 3.60
CA GLU A 62 18.42 -5.08 5.03
C GLU A 62 18.31 -6.60 5.30
N MET A 63 17.35 -7.26 4.63
CA MET A 63 17.21 -8.71 4.77
C MET A 63 18.40 -9.49 4.20
N SER A 64 19.00 -9.02 3.10
CA SER A 64 20.17 -9.68 2.49
C SER A 64 21.41 -9.52 3.37
N ALA A 65 21.64 -8.30 3.90
CA ALA A 65 22.74 -8.04 4.83
C ALA A 65 22.65 -8.92 6.10
N LEU A 66 21.43 -9.05 6.67
CA LEU A 66 21.21 -9.92 7.84
C LEU A 66 21.40 -11.41 7.54
N LYS A 67 21.33 -11.86 6.28
CA LYS A 67 21.61 -13.24 5.89
C LYS A 67 23.12 -13.49 5.76
N GLU A 68 23.85 -12.56 5.14
CA GLU A 68 25.31 -12.65 4.98
C GLU A 68 26.00 -12.73 6.34
N ASP A 69 25.58 -11.91 7.33
CA ASP A 69 26.10 -11.98 8.70
C ASP A 69 25.90 -13.34 9.40
N VAL A 70 24.92 -14.13 8.97
CA VAL A 70 24.63 -15.47 9.53
C VAL A 70 25.54 -16.53 8.94
N GLU A 71 25.90 -16.43 7.66
CA GLU A 71 26.76 -17.39 6.98
C GLU A 71 28.23 -17.26 7.42
N GLU A 72 28.73 -16.04 7.68
CA GLU A 72 30.09 -15.80 8.16
C GLU A 72 30.34 -16.32 9.61
N ASP A 73 29.32 -16.31 10.48
CA ASP A 73 29.48 -16.75 11.88
C ASP A 73 29.47 -18.30 12.07
N ASP A 74 29.04 -19.07 11.08
CA ASP A 74 28.96 -20.54 11.20
C ASP A 74 30.34 -21.22 10.96
N ASP A 75 31.27 -20.53 10.27
CA ASP A 75 32.59 -21.07 9.89
C ASP A 75 33.71 -20.82 10.92
N GLY A 76 33.48 -20.08 12.00
CA GLY A 76 34.56 -19.66 12.88
C GLY A 76 34.30 -19.64 14.38
N LYS A 77 34.77 -20.66 15.09
CA LYS A 77 35.05 -20.75 16.53
C LYS A 77 33.98 -21.37 17.44
N LYS A 78 34.21 -22.65 17.77
CA LYS A 78 33.77 -23.27 19.04
C LYS A 78 34.37 -22.51 20.25
N SER A 79 33.64 -21.56 20.84
CA SER A 79 33.98 -20.92 22.10
C SER A 79 32.87 -21.15 23.13
N LYS A 80 33.32 -21.41 24.36
CA LYS A 80 32.56 -21.88 25.54
C LYS A 80 31.64 -20.83 26.17
N ASN A 81 30.65 -20.24 25.48
CA ASN A 81 29.63 -19.40 26.16
C ASN A 81 28.26 -19.61 25.46
N ASP A 82 27.58 -20.71 25.80
CA ASP A 82 26.33 -21.13 25.18
C ASP A 82 25.16 -20.14 25.38
N ASP A 83 25.08 -19.50 26.53
CA ASP A 83 23.94 -18.64 26.84
C ASP A 83 23.98 -17.28 26.11
N SER A 84 25.18 -16.71 25.97
CA SER A 84 25.36 -15.46 25.18
C SER A 84 25.10 -15.67 23.69
N LYS A 85 25.48 -16.83 23.14
CA LYS A 85 25.21 -17.19 21.75
C LYS A 85 23.73 -17.41 21.49
N LYS A 86 23.00 -18.03 22.42
CA LYS A 86 21.54 -18.24 22.30
C LYS A 86 20.79 -16.90 22.30
N ALA A 87 21.18 -15.95 23.17
CA ALA A 87 20.58 -14.63 23.21
C ALA A 87 20.82 -13.84 21.90
N ALA A 88 22.07 -13.83 21.40
CA ALA A 88 22.42 -13.17 20.15
C ALA A 88 21.68 -13.79 18.94
N LYS A 89 21.57 -15.13 18.88
CA LYS A 89 20.83 -15.83 17.81
C LYS A 89 19.34 -15.50 17.86
N LYS A 90 18.75 -15.38 19.05
CA LYS A 90 17.35 -14.99 19.21
C LYS A 90 17.10 -13.56 18.73
N ASP A 91 17.95 -12.61 19.11
CA ASP A 91 17.84 -11.20 18.68
C ASP A 91 17.96 -11.06 17.16
N ARG A 92 18.91 -11.75 16.53
CA ARG A 92 19.07 -11.79 15.06
C ARG A 92 17.83 -12.39 14.37
N LEU A 93 17.27 -13.46 14.90
CA LEU A 93 16.06 -14.07 14.34
C LEU A 93 14.85 -13.14 14.43
N GLU A 94 14.73 -12.39 15.53
CA GLU A 94 13.69 -11.39 15.69
C GLU A 94 13.85 -10.24 14.68
N LYS A 95 15.07 -9.75 14.46
CA LYS A 95 15.38 -8.74 13.44
C LYS A 95 15.05 -9.23 12.02
N GLN A 96 15.43 -10.46 11.67
CA GLN A 96 15.07 -11.05 10.38
C GLN A 96 13.55 -11.17 10.19
N ARG A 97 12.83 -11.59 11.23
CA ARG A 97 11.36 -11.66 11.18
C ARG A 97 10.72 -10.28 11.02
N ALA A 98 11.25 -9.27 11.70
CA ALA A 98 10.78 -7.89 11.57
C ALA A 98 11.05 -7.34 10.16
N ALA A 99 12.25 -7.52 9.61
CA ALA A 99 12.59 -7.12 8.25
C ALA A 99 11.71 -7.82 7.20
N ALA A 100 11.48 -9.13 7.36
CA ALA A 100 10.58 -9.88 6.48
C ALA A 100 9.11 -9.42 6.59
N ALA A 101 8.66 -9.04 7.77
CA ALA A 101 7.32 -8.49 7.96
C ALA A 101 7.18 -7.11 7.28
N ASN A 102 8.19 -6.26 7.40
CA ASN A 102 8.24 -4.95 6.74
C ASN A 102 8.24 -5.10 5.21
N ALA A 103 9.08 -5.97 4.65
CA ALA A 103 9.11 -6.24 3.21
C ALA A 103 7.75 -6.71 2.69
N ARG A 104 7.07 -7.60 3.42
CA ARG A 104 5.71 -8.04 3.07
C ARG A 104 4.68 -6.92 3.14
N ALA A 105 4.80 -6.02 4.11
CA ALA A 105 3.90 -4.87 4.24
C ALA A 105 4.07 -3.91 3.04
N HIS A 106 5.30 -3.57 2.67
CA HIS A 106 5.59 -2.74 1.49
C HIS A 106 5.16 -3.40 0.19
N MET A 107 5.38 -4.72 0.03
CA MET A 107 4.90 -5.47 -1.13
C MET A 107 3.38 -5.37 -1.28
N ARG A 108 2.63 -5.56 -0.19
CA ARG A 108 1.16 -5.42 -0.20
C ARG A 108 0.76 -3.99 -0.57
N ALA A 109 1.44 -2.99 -0.03
CA ALA A 109 1.17 -1.59 -0.32
C ALA A 109 1.42 -1.27 -1.81
N VAL A 110 2.50 -1.76 -2.42
CA VAL A 110 2.79 -1.63 -3.85
C VAL A 110 1.66 -2.23 -4.69
N VAL A 111 1.25 -3.47 -4.39
CA VAL A 111 0.17 -4.16 -5.11
C VAL A 111 -1.15 -3.40 -4.99
N THR A 112 -1.50 -2.96 -3.76
CA THR A 112 -2.75 -2.24 -3.52
C THR A 112 -2.76 -0.88 -4.23
N SER A 113 -1.66 -0.11 -4.14
CA SER A 113 -1.54 1.19 -4.81
C SER A 113 -1.53 1.05 -6.34
N GLY A 114 -0.89 0.01 -6.87
CA GLY A 114 -0.92 -0.32 -8.29
C GLY A 114 -2.34 -0.64 -8.77
N ALA A 115 -3.08 -1.44 -8.01
CA ALA A 115 -4.48 -1.74 -8.30
C ALA A 115 -5.37 -0.48 -8.22
N GLN A 116 -5.13 0.42 -7.28
CA GLN A 116 -5.82 1.72 -7.20
C GLN A 116 -5.53 2.62 -8.41
N ALA A 117 -4.27 2.68 -8.85
CA ALA A 117 -3.90 3.44 -10.05
C ALA A 117 -4.61 2.88 -11.31
N LEU A 118 -4.63 1.55 -11.45
CA LEU A 118 -5.33 0.90 -12.55
C LEU A 118 -6.84 1.16 -12.50
N LEU A 119 -7.44 1.11 -11.30
CA LEU A 119 -8.86 1.41 -11.11
C LEU A 119 -9.18 2.87 -11.48
N ALA A 120 -8.35 3.82 -11.08
CA ALA A 120 -8.53 5.24 -11.43
C ALA A 120 -8.48 5.45 -12.95
N LEU A 121 -7.52 4.82 -13.65
CA LEU A 121 -7.44 4.85 -15.11
C LEU A 121 -8.65 4.19 -15.79
N ALA A 122 -9.16 3.11 -15.22
CA ALA A 122 -10.33 2.43 -15.72
C ALA A 122 -11.60 3.29 -15.59
N LEU A 123 -11.74 4.01 -14.49
CA LEU A 123 -12.84 4.96 -14.27
C LEU A 123 -12.73 6.23 -15.14
N LEU A 124 -11.51 6.54 -15.62
CA LEU A 124 -11.25 7.59 -16.60
C LEU A 124 -11.46 7.12 -18.05
N ASP A 125 -11.95 5.90 -18.28
CA ASP A 125 -12.09 5.26 -19.60
C ASP A 125 -10.78 5.23 -20.40
N LYS A 126 -9.62 5.13 -19.70
CA LYS A 126 -8.29 5.05 -20.30
C LYS A 126 -7.74 3.63 -20.43
N THR A 127 -8.55 2.62 -20.07
CA THR A 127 -8.16 1.20 -20.15
C THR A 127 -9.24 0.42 -20.90
N PRO A 128 -8.88 -0.68 -21.60
CA PRO A 128 -9.84 -1.54 -22.31
C PRO A 128 -10.58 -2.50 -21.37
N LEU A 129 -10.70 -2.16 -20.08
CA LEU A 129 -11.37 -3.00 -19.08
C LEU A 129 -12.90 -2.88 -19.22
N SER A 130 -13.59 -4.02 -19.21
CA SER A 130 -15.06 -4.00 -19.18
C SER A 130 -15.56 -3.50 -17.81
N LYS A 131 -16.75 -2.90 -17.78
CA LYS A 131 -17.39 -2.41 -16.55
C LYS A 131 -17.46 -3.47 -15.43
N ARG A 132 -17.63 -4.76 -15.80
CA ARG A 132 -17.64 -5.87 -14.84
C ARG A 132 -16.25 -6.04 -14.18
N HIS A 133 -15.16 -5.97 -14.94
CA HIS A 133 -13.81 -6.07 -14.40
C HIS A 133 -13.45 -4.86 -13.52
N VAL A 134 -13.88 -3.67 -13.92
CA VAL A 134 -13.70 -2.44 -13.11
C VAL A 134 -14.42 -2.58 -11.77
N GLY A 135 -15.67 -3.06 -11.76
CA GLY A 135 -16.42 -3.32 -10.53
C GLY A 135 -15.74 -4.36 -9.64
N ALA A 136 -15.28 -5.49 -10.21
CA ALA A 136 -14.57 -6.52 -9.45
C ALA A 136 -13.26 -6.01 -8.86
N LEU A 137 -12.48 -5.22 -9.62
CA LEU A 137 -11.25 -4.58 -9.16
C LEU A 137 -11.54 -3.61 -8.00
N GLY A 138 -12.61 -2.80 -8.11
CA GLY A 138 -13.03 -1.88 -7.05
C GLY A 138 -13.36 -2.60 -5.74
N VAL A 139 -14.10 -3.72 -5.82
CA VAL A 139 -14.39 -4.57 -4.65
C VAL A 139 -13.10 -5.13 -4.05
N ALA A 140 -12.21 -5.67 -4.87
CA ALA A 140 -10.94 -6.25 -4.41
C ALA A 140 -10.06 -5.20 -3.69
N VAL A 141 -9.93 -4.00 -4.26
CA VAL A 141 -9.18 -2.88 -3.65
C VAL A 141 -9.82 -2.46 -2.32
N SER A 142 -11.15 -2.36 -2.26
CA SER A 142 -11.87 -1.99 -1.04
C SER A 142 -11.66 -3.03 0.06
N LEU A 143 -11.74 -4.32 -0.25
CA LEU A 143 -11.49 -5.41 0.70
C LEU A 143 -10.04 -5.41 1.19
N ALA A 144 -9.07 -5.16 0.31
CA ALA A 144 -7.65 -5.06 0.68
C ALA A 144 -7.41 -3.89 1.65
N ASN A 145 -8.04 -2.73 1.40
CA ASN A 145 -7.95 -1.58 2.29
C ASN A 145 -8.60 -1.85 3.66
N CYS A 146 -9.79 -2.48 3.69
CA CYS A 146 -10.43 -2.88 4.94
C CYS A 146 -9.58 -3.88 5.73
N ALA A 147 -8.97 -4.85 5.05
CA ALA A 147 -8.08 -5.82 5.69
C ALA A 147 -6.80 -5.18 6.26
N ALA A 148 -6.29 -4.13 5.60
CA ALA A 148 -5.14 -3.37 6.10
C ALA A 148 -5.45 -2.53 7.35
N LEU A 149 -6.70 -2.09 7.50
CA LEU A 149 -7.18 -1.33 8.67
C LEU A 149 -7.60 -2.25 9.84
N ALA A 150 -7.78 -3.55 9.60
CA ALA A 150 -8.16 -4.48 10.66
C ALA A 150 -7.04 -4.56 11.72
N PRO A 151 -7.36 -4.41 13.01
CA PRO A 151 -6.37 -4.51 14.08
C PRO A 151 -5.69 -5.88 14.03
N ALA A 152 -4.37 -5.90 14.14
CA ALA A 152 -3.59 -7.13 14.19
C ALA A 152 -4.15 -8.02 15.30
N ARG A 153 -4.66 -9.18 14.91
CA ARG A 153 -5.21 -10.16 15.86
C ARG A 153 -4.06 -10.58 16.78
N LYS A 154 -4.06 -10.10 18.02
CA LYS A 154 -3.11 -10.57 19.04
C LYS A 154 -3.27 -12.09 19.12
N SER A 155 -2.25 -12.84 18.67
CA SER A 155 -2.22 -14.28 18.93
C SER A 155 -2.16 -14.45 20.43
N LYS A 156 -3.22 -15.00 21.03
CA LYS A 156 -3.15 -15.51 22.41
C LYS A 156 -2.17 -16.69 22.35
N THR A 157 -0.93 -16.44 22.73
CA THR A 157 -0.02 -17.50 23.19
C THR A 157 -0.52 -17.92 24.58
N GLU A 158 -1.31 -18.98 24.65
CA GLU A 158 -1.45 -19.84 25.82
C GLU A 158 -0.17 -20.62 26.05
#